data_9a122c9b0a56bcd9347e708183bf31d9
#
_entry.id   9a122c9b0a56bcd9347e708183bf31d9
#
_cell.length_a   1.000
_cell.length_b   1.000
_cell.length_c   1.000
_cell.angle_alpha   90.00
_cell.angle_beta   90.00
_cell.angle_gamma   90.00
#
_symmetry.space_group_name_H-M   'P 1'
#
loop_
_entity.id
_entity.type
_entity.pdbx_description
1 polymer ?
#
loop_
_entity_poly.entity_id
_entity_poly.type
_entity_poly.pdbx_seq_one_letter_code
_entity_poly.pdbx_strand_id
1 'polypeptide(L)'
;MSKFYTVSQYAQVSGKDPGNIRRMLIRGILPGEKVGNQWLIPKGTEYPKDRRVKTGEYRNWRQIVKLRAKHPEILKMLRQMSESIGTVYGESITEVILYGSYARCQETDESDIDMALVLKDSQTDEQYDRITDIVVDYELDLGVTLSIIPINLRDFIEWKTTLPFYKNIDKEGIVLWKNT
;
A
#
# COMPACT_ATOMS: atom_id res chain seq x y z
N MET A 1 -42.34 -14.69 -4.58
CA MET A 1 -40.89 -14.56 -4.87
C MET A 1 -40.13 -14.54 -3.54
N SER A 2 -39.08 -15.36 -3.41
CA SER A 2 -38.28 -15.39 -2.17
C SER A 2 -37.64 -14.01 -1.90
N LYS A 3 -37.72 -13.55 -0.63
CA LYS A 3 -37.12 -12.29 -0.19
C LYS A 3 -35.60 -12.41 0.11
N PHE A 4 -35.04 -13.62 -0.01
CA PHE A 4 -33.67 -13.93 0.34
C PHE A 4 -32.94 -14.63 -0.80
N TYR A 5 -31.61 -14.50 -0.80
CA TYR A 5 -30.69 -15.31 -1.60
C TYR A 5 -30.04 -16.38 -0.72
N THR A 6 -29.76 -17.54 -1.31
CA THR A 6 -28.78 -18.47 -0.75
C THR A 6 -27.37 -17.95 -1.03
N VAL A 7 -26.34 -18.49 -0.36
CA VAL A 7 -24.94 -18.10 -0.61
C VAL A 7 -24.56 -18.24 -2.09
N SER A 8 -24.98 -19.34 -2.74
CA SER A 8 -24.68 -19.57 -4.17
C SER A 8 -25.36 -18.56 -5.09
N GLN A 9 -26.62 -18.23 -4.82
CA GLN A 9 -27.35 -17.20 -5.58
C GLN A 9 -26.74 -15.81 -5.38
N TYR A 10 -26.37 -15.46 -4.14
CA TYR A 10 -25.74 -14.20 -3.87
C TYR A 10 -24.33 -14.11 -4.50
N ALA A 11 -23.58 -15.23 -4.53
CA ALA A 11 -22.30 -15.30 -5.22
C ALA A 11 -22.41 -15.02 -6.71
N GLN A 12 -23.44 -15.59 -7.37
CA GLN A 12 -23.72 -15.33 -8.79
C GLN A 12 -24.08 -13.87 -9.05
N VAL A 13 -24.96 -13.27 -8.24
CA VAL A 13 -25.39 -11.87 -8.40
C VAL A 13 -24.28 -10.87 -8.10
N SER A 14 -23.44 -11.15 -7.09
CA SER A 14 -22.36 -10.27 -6.67
C SER A 14 -21.04 -10.49 -7.42
N GLY A 15 -20.89 -11.59 -8.16
CA GLY A 15 -19.63 -11.99 -8.81
C GLY A 15 -18.51 -12.32 -7.82
N LYS A 16 -18.84 -12.80 -6.60
CA LYS A 16 -17.89 -13.04 -5.52
C LYS A 16 -17.81 -14.52 -5.14
N ASP A 17 -16.66 -14.91 -4.57
CA ASP A 17 -16.42 -16.27 -4.11
C ASP A 17 -17.37 -16.69 -2.97
N PRO A 18 -18.06 -17.84 -3.09
CA PRO A 18 -19.00 -18.33 -2.07
C PRO A 18 -18.35 -18.60 -0.70
N GLY A 19 -17.08 -19.02 -0.68
CA GLY A 19 -16.35 -19.27 0.56
C GLY A 19 -16.05 -17.99 1.32
N ASN A 20 -15.74 -16.90 0.59
CA ASN A 20 -15.56 -15.59 1.18
C ASN A 20 -16.87 -15.03 1.74
N ILE A 21 -17.98 -15.19 1.02
CA ILE A 21 -19.32 -14.79 1.49
C ILE A 21 -19.66 -15.50 2.79
N ARG A 22 -19.44 -16.82 2.88
CA ARG A 22 -19.69 -17.59 4.12
C ARG A 22 -18.86 -17.07 5.30
N ARG A 23 -17.56 -16.77 5.08
CA ARG A 23 -16.70 -16.20 6.12
C ARG A 23 -17.20 -14.84 6.62
N MET A 24 -17.72 -14.02 5.71
CA MET A 24 -18.29 -12.71 6.07
C MET A 24 -19.59 -12.83 6.86
N LEU A 25 -20.45 -13.78 6.51
CA LEU A 25 -21.68 -14.11 7.25
C LEU A 25 -21.36 -14.61 8.65
N ILE A 26 -20.41 -15.53 8.80
CA ILE A 26 -19.96 -16.04 10.11
C ILE A 26 -19.39 -14.94 11.00
N ARG A 27 -18.69 -13.96 10.41
CA ARG A 27 -18.10 -12.81 11.12
C ARG A 27 -19.07 -11.66 11.34
N GLY A 28 -20.31 -11.76 10.88
CA GLY A 28 -21.30 -10.67 10.98
C GLY A 28 -21.01 -9.44 10.12
N ILE A 29 -20.07 -9.54 9.17
CA ILE A 29 -19.70 -8.45 8.25
C ILE A 29 -20.76 -8.28 7.16
N LEU A 30 -21.35 -9.40 6.70
CA LEU A 30 -22.45 -9.44 5.76
C LEU A 30 -23.73 -9.81 6.53
N PRO A 31 -24.84 -9.06 6.38
CA PRO A 31 -26.08 -9.40 7.04
C PRO A 31 -26.68 -10.68 6.43
N GLY A 32 -27.08 -11.60 7.28
CA GLY A 32 -27.72 -12.84 6.89
C GLY A 32 -28.11 -13.67 8.09
N GLU A 33 -29.06 -14.55 7.90
CA GLU A 33 -29.60 -15.43 8.92
C GLU A 33 -29.31 -16.89 8.57
N LYS A 34 -28.91 -17.67 9.57
CA LYS A 34 -28.67 -19.11 9.39
C LYS A 34 -29.93 -19.90 9.71
N VAL A 35 -30.53 -20.52 8.68
CA VAL A 35 -31.70 -21.39 8.83
C VAL A 35 -31.29 -22.83 8.51
N GLY A 36 -31.24 -23.67 9.52
CA GLY A 36 -30.69 -25.02 9.40
C GLY A 36 -29.23 -25.00 8.94
N ASN A 37 -28.93 -25.65 7.82
CA ASN A 37 -27.56 -25.67 7.23
C ASN A 37 -27.33 -24.61 6.15
N GLN A 38 -28.28 -23.71 5.93
CA GLN A 38 -28.19 -22.69 4.87
C GLN A 38 -28.15 -21.28 5.47
N TRP A 39 -27.33 -20.41 4.85
CA TRP A 39 -27.38 -18.99 5.08
C TRP A 39 -28.33 -18.32 4.09
N LEU A 40 -29.20 -17.45 4.63
CA LEU A 40 -30.14 -16.63 3.89
C LEU A 40 -29.72 -15.16 3.96
N ILE A 41 -29.50 -14.54 2.81
CA ILE A 41 -29.02 -13.17 2.67
C ILE A 41 -30.18 -12.33 2.13
N PRO A 42 -30.61 -11.24 2.78
CA PRO A 42 -31.68 -10.39 2.28
C PRO A 42 -31.39 -9.88 0.87
N LYS A 43 -32.42 -9.86 0.01
CA LYS A 43 -32.29 -9.23 -1.32
C LYS A 43 -32.05 -7.72 -1.16
N GLY A 44 -31.16 -7.16 -1.97
CA GLY A 44 -30.72 -5.77 -1.82
C GLY A 44 -29.53 -5.55 -0.89
N THR A 45 -29.03 -6.62 -0.22
CA THR A 45 -27.78 -6.52 0.54
C THR A 45 -26.63 -6.17 -0.40
N GLU A 46 -25.97 -5.05 -0.15
CA GLU A 46 -24.74 -4.69 -0.86
C GLU A 46 -23.55 -5.49 -0.35
N TYR A 47 -22.69 -5.92 -1.28
CA TYR A 47 -21.42 -6.53 -0.88
C TYR A 47 -20.53 -5.47 -0.23
N PRO A 48 -19.97 -5.73 0.96
CA PRO A 48 -19.14 -4.76 1.66
C PRO A 48 -17.97 -4.32 0.77
N LYS A 49 -17.80 -2.99 0.65
CA LYS A 49 -16.68 -2.41 -0.09
C LYS A 49 -15.39 -2.78 0.60
N ASP A 50 -14.43 -3.32 -0.15
CA ASP A 50 -13.10 -3.62 0.38
C ASP A 50 -12.38 -2.29 0.67
N ARG A 51 -12.36 -1.90 1.93
CA ARG A 51 -11.67 -0.67 2.37
C ARG A 51 -10.15 -0.76 2.19
N ARG A 52 -9.61 -1.99 2.10
CA ARG A 52 -8.16 -2.23 1.94
C ARG A 52 -7.61 -1.78 0.58
N VAL A 53 -8.46 -1.73 -0.45
CA VAL A 53 -8.05 -1.34 -1.82
C VAL A 53 -7.94 0.18 -1.98
N LYS A 54 -8.66 0.98 -1.17
CA LYS A 54 -8.73 2.45 -1.35
C LYS A 54 -7.57 3.22 -0.73
N THR A 55 -6.99 2.74 0.37
CA THR A 55 -5.95 3.48 1.10
C THR A 55 -4.53 3.07 0.73
N GLY A 56 -4.33 1.96 0.03
CA GLY A 56 -3.00 1.40 -0.21
C GLY A 56 -2.28 0.91 1.06
N GLU A 57 -2.85 1.18 2.24
CA GLU A 57 -2.28 0.92 3.56
C GLU A 57 -1.89 -0.55 3.80
N TYR A 58 -2.60 -1.47 3.13
CA TYR A 58 -2.33 -2.91 3.21
C TYR A 58 -1.70 -3.48 1.94
N ARG A 59 -1.28 -2.61 1.00
CA ARG A 59 -0.48 -3.07 -0.12
C ARG A 59 0.80 -3.68 0.43
N ASN A 60 1.12 -4.89 -0.03
CA ASN A 60 2.35 -5.59 0.37
C ASN A 60 2.53 -5.78 1.89
N TRP A 61 1.43 -5.90 2.67
CA TRP A 61 1.47 -6.06 4.11
C TRP A 61 2.39 -7.22 4.57
N ARG A 62 2.51 -8.30 3.76
CA ARG A 62 3.39 -9.43 4.05
C ARG A 62 4.85 -9.02 4.00
N GLN A 63 5.22 -8.17 3.05
CA GLN A 63 6.56 -7.59 2.94
C GLN A 63 6.85 -6.67 4.12
N ILE A 64 5.89 -5.83 4.50
CA ILE A 64 6.01 -4.96 5.69
C ILE A 64 6.24 -5.79 6.95
N VAL A 65 5.51 -6.89 7.14
CA VAL A 65 5.69 -7.79 8.30
C VAL A 65 7.07 -8.43 8.29
N LYS A 66 7.55 -8.89 7.13
CA LYS A 66 8.90 -9.46 6.98
C LYS A 66 9.99 -8.42 7.25
N LEU A 67 9.86 -7.24 6.64
CA LEU A 67 10.81 -6.13 6.84
C LEU A 67 10.86 -5.70 8.30
N ARG A 68 9.70 -5.58 8.96
CA ARG A 68 9.63 -5.27 10.40
C ARG A 68 10.30 -6.34 11.26
N ALA A 69 10.15 -7.60 10.91
CA ALA A 69 10.78 -8.70 11.66
C ALA A 69 12.31 -8.73 11.47
N LYS A 70 12.80 -8.39 10.28
CA LYS A 70 14.22 -8.39 9.93
C LYS A 70 14.94 -7.11 10.34
N HIS A 71 14.31 -5.96 10.11
CA HIS A 71 14.88 -4.63 10.29
C HIS A 71 13.88 -3.65 10.95
N PRO A 72 13.49 -3.86 12.22
CA PRO A 72 12.49 -3.02 12.89
C PRO A 72 12.90 -1.55 13.00
N GLU A 73 14.18 -1.29 13.31
CA GLU A 73 14.70 0.09 13.46
C GLU A 73 14.77 0.80 12.11
N ILE A 74 15.26 0.14 11.06
CA ILE A 74 15.29 0.71 9.70
C ILE A 74 13.87 1.12 9.27
N LEU A 75 12.88 0.24 9.41
CA LEU A 75 11.51 0.55 9.03
C LEU A 75 10.95 1.74 9.82
N LYS A 76 11.27 1.85 11.11
CA LYS A 76 10.86 2.97 11.96
C LYS A 76 11.48 4.27 11.47
N MET A 77 12.79 4.28 11.23
CA MET A 77 13.53 5.46 10.75
C MET A 77 13.06 5.91 9.37
N LEU A 78 12.85 4.98 8.43
CA LEU A 78 12.32 5.29 7.10
C LEU A 78 10.91 5.90 7.15
N ARG A 79 10.07 5.51 8.08
CA ARG A 79 8.76 6.15 8.27
C ARG A 79 8.89 7.55 8.83
N GLN A 80 9.72 7.78 9.83
CA GLN A 80 10.00 9.11 10.37
C GLN A 80 10.57 10.05 9.30
N MET A 81 11.54 9.56 8.51
CA MET A 81 12.07 10.29 7.38
C MET A 81 10.97 10.62 6.35
N SER A 82 10.10 9.66 6.04
CA SER A 82 8.99 9.86 5.10
C SER A 82 7.98 10.91 5.58
N GLU A 83 7.76 11.03 6.88
CA GLU A 83 6.94 12.10 7.49
C GLU A 83 7.61 13.47 7.32
N SER A 84 8.94 13.56 7.56
CA SER A 84 9.72 14.78 7.33
C SER A 84 9.69 15.21 5.87
N ILE A 85 9.88 14.27 4.94
CA ILE A 85 9.75 14.50 3.49
C ILE A 85 8.33 15.00 3.14
N GLY A 86 7.29 14.36 3.69
CA GLY A 86 5.92 14.80 3.53
C GLY A 86 5.69 16.25 3.95
N THR A 87 6.34 16.70 5.04
CA THR A 87 6.27 18.08 5.52
C THR A 87 6.94 19.07 4.55
N VAL A 88 8.07 18.67 3.92
CA VAL A 88 8.78 19.54 2.94
C VAL A 88 7.96 19.78 1.68
N TYR A 89 7.32 18.73 1.17
CA TYR A 89 6.53 18.81 -0.08
C TYR A 89 5.08 19.24 0.14
N GLY A 90 4.50 19.04 1.33
CA GLY A 90 3.11 19.37 1.64
C GLY A 90 2.13 18.68 0.66
N GLU A 91 1.29 19.49 -0.01
CA GLU A 91 0.29 18.99 -0.94
C GLU A 91 0.85 18.46 -2.27
N SER A 92 2.12 18.78 -2.59
CA SER A 92 2.75 18.36 -3.85
C SER A 92 3.17 16.88 -3.87
N ILE A 93 3.30 16.24 -2.70
CA ILE A 93 3.62 14.81 -2.62
C ILE A 93 2.38 13.97 -2.35
N THR A 94 2.27 12.82 -2.99
CA THR A 94 1.17 11.87 -2.78
C THR A 94 1.57 10.66 -1.96
N GLU A 95 2.71 10.07 -2.24
CA GLU A 95 3.20 8.85 -1.58
C GLU A 95 4.72 8.85 -1.50
N VAL A 96 5.26 8.24 -0.42
CA VAL A 96 6.66 7.82 -0.30
C VAL A 96 6.68 6.30 -0.29
N ILE A 97 7.40 5.70 -1.23
CA ILE A 97 7.37 4.25 -1.48
C ILE A 97 8.79 3.69 -1.38
N LEU A 98 9.02 2.74 -0.47
CA LEU A 98 10.21 1.91 -0.44
C LEU A 98 10.10 0.85 -1.54
N TYR A 99 11.12 0.71 -2.39
CA TYR A 99 11.17 -0.34 -3.41
C TYR A 99 12.53 -1.05 -3.41
N GLY A 100 12.88 -1.80 -4.45
CA GLY A 100 14.18 -2.46 -4.54
C GLY A 100 14.35 -3.67 -3.60
N SER A 101 15.59 -3.94 -3.23
CA SER A 101 15.99 -5.14 -2.46
C SER A 101 15.37 -5.17 -1.06
N TYR A 102 15.36 -4.05 -0.35
CA TYR A 102 14.77 -3.93 0.98
C TYR A 102 13.25 -4.18 0.98
N ALA A 103 12.52 -3.69 -0.01
CA ALA A 103 11.08 -3.95 -0.11
C ALA A 103 10.77 -5.42 -0.34
N ARG A 104 11.66 -6.15 -1.02
CA ARG A 104 11.56 -7.60 -1.26
C ARG A 104 12.14 -8.45 -0.13
N CYS A 105 12.82 -7.85 0.86
CA CYS A 105 13.61 -8.55 1.89
C CYS A 105 14.71 -9.45 1.28
N GLN A 106 15.38 -8.96 0.23
CA GLN A 106 16.46 -9.62 -0.50
C GLN A 106 17.75 -8.79 -0.49
N GLU A 107 17.83 -7.82 0.43
CA GLU A 107 18.99 -6.96 0.60
C GLU A 107 20.21 -7.75 1.12
N THR A 108 21.38 -7.27 0.72
CA THR A 108 22.70 -7.67 1.20
C THR A 108 23.33 -6.52 1.98
N ASP A 109 24.48 -6.74 2.62
CA ASP A 109 25.20 -5.70 3.37
C ASP A 109 25.66 -4.51 2.49
N GLU A 110 25.73 -4.70 1.17
CA GLU A 110 26.11 -3.66 0.20
C GLU A 110 24.89 -3.02 -0.49
N SER A 111 23.66 -3.40 -0.10
CA SER A 111 22.44 -2.90 -0.74
C SER A 111 22.08 -1.50 -0.27
N ASP A 112 21.79 -0.61 -1.22
CA ASP A 112 21.19 0.69 -0.96
C ASP A 112 19.70 0.54 -0.60
N ILE A 113 19.16 1.53 0.10
CA ILE A 113 17.73 1.65 0.37
C ILE A 113 17.11 2.53 -0.71
N ASP A 114 16.28 1.94 -1.57
CA ASP A 114 15.64 2.62 -2.69
C ASP A 114 14.29 3.20 -2.32
N MET A 115 14.07 4.49 -2.51
CA MET A 115 12.80 5.17 -2.23
C MET A 115 12.32 6.01 -3.41
N ALA A 116 11.03 5.97 -3.69
CA ALA A 116 10.37 6.78 -4.69
C ALA A 116 9.46 7.83 -4.04
N LEU A 117 9.59 9.08 -4.44
CA LEU A 117 8.73 10.18 -4.04
C LEU A 117 7.75 10.46 -5.18
N VAL A 118 6.47 10.14 -5.01
CA VAL A 118 5.45 10.38 -6.04
C VAL A 118 4.90 11.79 -5.89
N LEU A 119 5.29 12.66 -6.82
CA LEU A 119 5.01 14.10 -6.79
C LEU A 119 3.96 14.48 -7.83
N LYS A 120 3.05 15.40 -7.48
CA LYS A 120 2.08 16.02 -8.41
C LYS A 120 2.76 17.02 -9.33
N ASP A 121 3.70 17.78 -8.78
CA ASP A 121 4.41 18.87 -9.43
C ASP A 121 5.92 18.62 -9.43
N SER A 122 6.65 19.35 -10.26
CA SER A 122 8.11 19.30 -10.29
C SER A 122 8.68 19.81 -8.97
N GLN A 123 9.74 19.18 -8.52
CA GLN A 123 10.52 19.61 -7.35
C GLN A 123 11.19 20.96 -7.58
N THR A 124 11.15 21.84 -6.59
CA THR A 124 11.92 23.11 -6.59
C THR A 124 13.33 22.87 -6.07
N ASP A 125 14.27 23.80 -6.38
CA ASP A 125 15.65 23.75 -5.88
C ASP A 125 15.68 23.78 -4.34
N GLU A 126 14.84 24.62 -3.71
CA GLU A 126 14.75 24.68 -2.25
C GLU A 126 14.26 23.35 -1.63
N GLN A 127 13.29 22.71 -2.26
CA GLN A 127 12.84 21.38 -1.82
C GLN A 127 13.94 20.34 -2.00
N TYR A 128 14.67 20.40 -3.11
CA TYR A 128 15.81 19.51 -3.35
C TYR A 128 16.87 19.62 -2.26
N ASP A 129 17.30 20.85 -1.94
CA ASP A 129 18.30 21.10 -0.91
C ASP A 129 17.85 20.57 0.45
N ARG A 130 16.63 20.89 0.87
CA ARG A 130 16.06 20.42 2.15
C ARG A 130 15.92 18.89 2.22
N ILE A 131 15.57 18.24 1.11
CA ILE A 131 15.51 16.79 1.07
C ILE A 131 16.90 16.18 1.14
N THR A 132 17.89 16.78 0.48
CA THR A 132 19.28 16.34 0.53
C THR A 132 19.80 16.37 1.96
N ASP A 133 19.55 17.44 2.71
CA ASP A 133 19.94 17.54 4.12
C ASP A 133 19.31 16.42 4.96
N ILE A 134 18.00 16.19 4.80
CA ILE A 134 17.29 15.10 5.51
C ILE A 134 17.91 13.75 5.16
N VAL A 135 18.17 13.48 3.87
CA VAL A 135 18.74 12.21 3.40
C VAL A 135 20.10 11.95 4.04
N VAL A 136 20.99 12.95 4.00
CA VAL A 136 22.34 12.83 4.57
C VAL A 136 22.29 12.52 6.07
N ASP A 137 21.42 13.18 6.83
CA ASP A 137 21.26 12.90 8.26
C ASP A 137 20.85 11.46 8.52
N TYR A 138 19.87 10.96 7.77
CA TYR A 138 19.42 9.56 7.92
C TYR A 138 20.43 8.52 7.40
N GLU A 139 21.19 8.83 6.35
CA GLU A 139 22.29 7.95 5.89
C GLU A 139 23.37 7.77 6.97
N LEU A 140 23.74 8.86 7.64
CA LEU A 140 24.70 8.84 8.74
C LEU A 140 24.18 7.98 9.92
N ASP A 141 22.91 8.14 10.27
CA ASP A 141 22.29 7.41 11.37
C ASP A 141 22.09 5.91 11.04
N LEU A 142 21.74 5.59 9.80
CA LEU A 142 21.48 4.22 9.34
C LEU A 142 22.76 3.46 8.98
N GLY A 143 23.82 4.16 8.58
CA GLY A 143 25.02 3.58 8.01
C GLY A 143 24.79 2.86 6.67
N VAL A 144 23.75 3.26 5.92
CA VAL A 144 23.35 2.67 4.62
C VAL A 144 22.99 3.80 3.65
N THR A 145 23.40 3.67 2.40
CA THR A 145 23.09 4.66 1.35
C THR A 145 21.59 4.67 1.03
N LEU A 146 21.02 5.87 0.87
CA LEU A 146 19.64 6.10 0.49
C LEU A 146 19.55 6.62 -0.95
N SER A 147 18.98 5.83 -1.84
CA SER A 147 18.69 6.21 -3.23
C SER A 147 17.26 6.76 -3.34
N ILE A 148 17.11 8.08 -3.45
CA ILE A 148 15.80 8.73 -3.48
C ILE A 148 15.52 9.29 -4.87
N ILE A 149 14.42 8.83 -5.50
CA ILE A 149 14.05 9.24 -6.86
C ILE A 149 12.69 9.94 -6.85
N PRO A 150 12.61 11.21 -7.27
CA PRO A 150 11.32 11.86 -7.51
C PRO A 150 10.67 11.30 -8.78
N ILE A 151 9.39 10.97 -8.71
CA ILE A 151 8.58 10.41 -9.79
C ILE A 151 7.35 11.29 -9.99
N ASN A 152 7.09 11.73 -11.22
CA ASN A 152 5.85 12.45 -11.52
C ASN A 152 4.64 11.51 -11.39
N LEU A 153 3.58 11.98 -10.72
CA LEU A 153 2.36 11.21 -10.51
C LEU A 153 1.68 10.78 -11.83
N ARG A 154 1.70 11.65 -12.85
CA ARG A 154 1.11 11.34 -14.17
C ARG A 154 1.87 10.20 -14.82
N ASP A 155 3.20 10.29 -14.84
CA ASP A 155 4.05 9.25 -15.41
C ASP A 155 3.89 7.93 -14.64
N PHE A 156 3.81 8.00 -13.31
CA PHE A 156 3.57 6.81 -12.49
C PHE A 156 2.24 6.14 -12.82
N ILE A 157 1.16 6.90 -12.95
CA ILE A 157 -0.17 6.37 -13.32
C ILE A 157 -0.15 5.76 -14.72
N GLU A 158 0.47 6.44 -15.69
CA GLU A 158 0.52 6.03 -17.09
C GLU A 158 1.35 4.75 -17.27
N TRP A 159 2.53 4.70 -16.66
CA TRP A 159 3.55 3.68 -16.95
C TRP A 159 3.58 2.50 -15.97
N LYS A 160 2.90 2.55 -14.83
CA LYS A 160 2.93 1.50 -13.79
C LYS A 160 2.45 0.12 -14.24
N THR A 161 1.76 0.02 -15.36
CA THR A 161 1.33 -1.27 -15.93
C THR A 161 2.26 -1.76 -17.03
N THR A 162 3.06 -0.90 -17.64
CA THR A 162 3.81 -1.13 -18.88
C THR A 162 5.32 -1.16 -18.65
N LEU A 163 5.89 -0.10 -18.05
CA LEU A 163 7.34 0.00 -17.88
C LEU A 163 7.81 -0.76 -16.63
N PRO A 164 8.86 -1.60 -16.75
CA PRO A 164 9.32 -2.48 -15.67
C PRO A 164 9.62 -1.74 -14.36
N PHE A 165 10.26 -0.57 -14.42
CA PHE A 165 10.60 0.24 -13.26
C PHE A 165 9.35 0.64 -12.46
N TYR A 166 8.40 1.33 -13.09
CA TYR A 166 7.15 1.76 -12.45
C TYR A 166 6.29 0.58 -12.00
N LYS A 167 6.26 -0.48 -12.81
CA LYS A 167 5.53 -1.70 -12.49
C LYS A 167 6.06 -2.41 -11.24
N ASN A 168 7.37 -2.42 -11.04
CA ASN A 168 8.00 -3.00 -9.86
C ASN A 168 7.66 -2.15 -8.62
N ILE A 169 7.75 -0.83 -8.71
CA ILE A 169 7.34 0.08 -7.62
C ILE A 169 5.86 -0.15 -7.28
N ASP A 170 4.96 -0.22 -8.27
CA ASP A 170 3.52 -0.44 -8.02
C ASP A 170 3.23 -1.81 -7.40
N LYS A 171 3.92 -2.88 -7.82
CA LYS A 171 3.62 -4.25 -7.36
C LYS A 171 4.33 -4.64 -6.07
N GLU A 172 5.59 -4.26 -5.92
CA GLU A 172 6.48 -4.73 -4.88
C GLU A 172 6.78 -3.66 -3.82
N GLY A 173 6.52 -2.39 -4.14
CA GLY A 173 6.80 -1.27 -3.26
C GLY A 173 5.98 -1.29 -1.97
N ILE A 174 6.60 -0.86 -0.89
CA ILE A 174 5.98 -0.66 0.42
C ILE A 174 5.70 0.83 0.59
N VAL A 175 4.43 1.21 0.70
CA VAL A 175 4.07 2.61 1.01
C VAL A 175 4.45 2.88 2.46
N LEU A 176 5.41 3.79 2.66
CA LEU A 176 5.87 4.22 3.97
C LEU A 176 5.02 5.36 4.51
N TRP A 177 4.65 6.30 3.64
CA TRP A 177 3.83 7.46 3.94
C TRP A 177 2.92 7.82 2.75
N LYS A 178 1.77 8.39 3.05
CA LYS A 178 0.77 8.82 2.06
C LYS A 178 0.08 10.09 2.52
N ASN A 179 -0.06 11.05 1.60
CA ASN A 179 -0.90 12.23 1.81
C ASN A 179 -2.38 11.82 1.84
N THR A 180 -3.12 12.22 2.85
CA THR A 180 -4.54 11.86 3.09
C THR A 180 -5.48 13.04 2.81
#